data_fe5af582c46a5b1d6fa827fd936881f4
#
_entry.id   fe5af582c46a5b1d6fa827fd936881f4
#
_cell.length_a   1.000
_cell.length_b   1.000
_cell.length_c   1.000
_cell.angle_alpha   90.00
_cell.angle_beta   90.00
_cell.angle_gamma   90.00
#
_symmetry.space_group_name_H-M   'P 1'
#
loop_
_entity.id
_entity.type
_entity.pdbx_description
1 polymer ?
#
loop_
_entity_poly.entity_id
_entity_poly.type
_entity_poly.pdbx_seq_one_letter_code
_entity_poly.pdbx_strand_id
1 'polypeptide(L)'
;MALDLRFVLTGAKRVVDSRPMYAQMVVTDDCNLTCSYCDEYTPGAPIIPLAILKQRIDKLDELGVQVYDFLGGETLMHPDIAELVRYTKTKRGGSNLVTIITNGFLLTEKGIHDLNAAGLDFMQVSVDSIHPTEISQKSLKSVLPRLKLLAKEAKFQVEIQTVLSDDTYGTYDEFRAMVKDLPFAFGFSVQHGKGGQIAIRGEKFLELLRKYGVFEGVNFYGEHLAEMLKGDFSRPWKCLAGFKFLYITSGGGVQWCAQQRGVVYPLESVTFAQLRANNVHKPCEAGCSLGCVRMVSHTLGEPIKTFGASASLALGMRSKKQAPAKACETVPVS
;
A
#
# COMPACT_ATOMS: atom_id res chain seq x y z
N MET A 1 -3.56 -15.54 6.98
CA MET A 1 -2.17 -16.03 6.69
C MET A 1 -1.40 -16.03 8.00
N ALA A 2 -0.87 -17.18 8.44
CA ALA A 2 0.07 -17.20 9.54
C ALA A 2 1.41 -16.66 9.03
N LEU A 3 1.92 -15.60 9.63
CA LEU A 3 3.24 -15.07 9.29
C LEU A 3 4.31 -16.10 9.66
N ASP A 4 5.29 -16.33 8.76
CA ASP A 4 6.43 -17.18 9.03
C ASP A 4 7.19 -16.61 10.25
N LEU A 5 7.52 -17.46 11.22
CA LEU A 5 8.27 -17.05 12.42
C LEU A 5 9.60 -16.35 12.05
N ARG A 6 10.26 -16.81 10.98
CA ARG A 6 11.49 -16.17 10.47
C ARG A 6 11.23 -14.73 10.00
N PHE A 7 10.08 -14.48 9.35
CA PHE A 7 9.68 -13.13 8.97
C PHE A 7 9.50 -12.25 10.21
N VAL A 8 8.79 -12.75 11.22
CA VAL A 8 8.53 -12.00 12.48
C VAL A 8 9.84 -11.68 13.21
N LEU A 9 10.71 -12.67 13.38
CA LEU A 9 12.01 -12.49 14.06
C LEU A 9 12.92 -11.51 13.30
N THR A 10 12.96 -11.60 11.97
CA THR A 10 13.76 -10.68 11.18
C THR A 10 13.14 -9.28 11.18
N GLY A 11 11.82 -9.15 11.15
CA GLY A 11 11.10 -7.88 11.30
C GLY A 11 11.42 -7.20 12.62
N ALA A 12 11.40 -7.95 13.74
CA ALA A 12 11.82 -7.44 15.04
C ALA A 12 13.28 -6.93 15.01
N LYS A 13 14.18 -7.64 14.33
CA LYS A 13 15.56 -7.18 14.14
C LYS A 13 15.65 -5.87 13.34
N ARG A 14 14.75 -5.66 12.35
CA ARG A 14 14.71 -4.43 11.55
C ARG A 14 14.33 -3.18 12.34
N VAL A 15 13.74 -3.35 13.51
CA VAL A 15 13.46 -2.23 14.42
C VAL A 15 14.78 -1.61 14.92
N VAL A 16 15.78 -2.45 15.27
CA VAL A 16 17.00 -2.02 15.94
C VAL A 16 18.19 -1.88 15.00
N ASP A 17 18.23 -2.61 13.88
CA ASP A 17 19.33 -2.53 12.93
C ASP A 17 19.15 -1.38 11.92
N SER A 18 20.17 -1.11 11.11
CA SER A 18 20.15 -0.04 10.10
C SER A 18 19.76 -0.54 8.71
N ARG A 19 19.14 -1.71 8.58
CA ARG A 19 18.77 -2.28 7.30
C ARG A 19 17.36 -1.85 6.88
N PRO A 20 17.10 -1.67 5.58
CA PRO A 20 15.74 -1.47 5.08
C PRO A 20 14.90 -2.73 5.30
N MET A 21 13.58 -2.54 5.39
CA MET A 21 12.63 -3.64 5.51
C MET A 21 11.72 -3.76 4.30
N TYR A 22 11.36 -2.65 3.69
CA TYR A 22 10.32 -2.56 2.67
C TYR A 22 10.88 -1.89 1.40
N ALA A 23 10.63 -2.46 0.24
CA ALA A 23 10.94 -1.84 -1.04
C ALA A 23 9.73 -1.87 -1.98
N GLN A 24 9.32 -0.70 -2.44
CA GLN A 24 8.49 -0.55 -3.63
C GLN A 24 9.41 -0.53 -4.85
N MET A 25 9.13 -1.37 -5.84
CA MET A 25 9.95 -1.46 -7.04
C MET A 25 9.07 -1.34 -8.29
N VAL A 26 9.36 -0.33 -9.09
CA VAL A 26 8.74 -0.15 -10.40
C VAL A 26 9.27 -1.23 -11.34
N VAL A 27 8.35 -2.06 -11.85
CA VAL A 27 8.67 -3.16 -12.78
C VAL A 27 8.39 -2.80 -14.24
N THR A 28 7.58 -1.76 -14.46
CA THR A 28 7.29 -1.15 -15.76
C THR A 28 6.74 0.24 -15.57
N ASP A 29 7.07 1.17 -16.47
CA ASP A 29 6.44 2.50 -16.51
C ASP A 29 5.21 2.52 -17.42
N ASP A 30 4.96 1.48 -18.23
CA ASP A 30 3.80 1.45 -19.12
C ASP A 30 2.52 1.10 -18.37
N CYS A 31 1.39 1.66 -18.82
CA CYS A 31 0.07 1.44 -18.25
C CYS A 31 -1.00 1.36 -19.35
N ASN A 32 -1.93 0.45 -19.19
CA ASN A 32 -3.10 0.31 -20.07
C ASN A 32 -4.22 1.32 -19.79
N LEU A 33 -4.06 2.19 -18.79
CA LEU A 33 -4.97 3.29 -18.43
C LEU A 33 -4.25 4.64 -18.45
N THR A 34 -5.03 5.71 -18.60
CA THR A 34 -4.55 7.11 -18.68
C THR A 34 -5.25 7.99 -17.66
N CYS A 35 -5.20 7.61 -16.36
CA CYS A 35 -5.83 8.38 -15.28
C CYS A 35 -5.12 9.73 -15.13
N SER A 36 -5.88 10.84 -15.16
CA SER A 36 -5.31 12.20 -15.20
C SER A 36 -4.60 12.63 -13.92
N TYR A 37 -4.92 12.01 -12.77
CA TYR A 37 -4.23 12.31 -11.51
C TYR A 37 -2.93 11.52 -11.34
N CYS A 38 -2.71 10.50 -12.18
CA CYS A 38 -1.57 9.60 -12.03
C CYS A 38 -0.37 10.15 -12.80
N ASP A 39 0.75 10.24 -12.14
CA ASP A 39 2.03 10.66 -12.70
C ASP A 39 3.09 9.53 -12.64
N GLU A 40 2.63 8.28 -12.38
CA GLU A 40 3.47 7.10 -12.22
C GLU A 40 3.63 6.27 -13.51
N TYR A 41 3.18 6.78 -14.67
CA TYR A 41 3.26 6.02 -15.92
C TYR A 41 3.77 6.84 -17.10
N THR A 42 4.35 6.13 -18.06
CA THR A 42 4.79 6.66 -19.36
C THR A 42 4.25 5.74 -20.44
N PRO A 43 3.26 6.19 -21.25
CA PRO A 43 2.67 5.36 -22.31
C PRO A 43 3.72 4.82 -23.27
N GLY A 44 3.68 3.51 -23.55
CA GLY A 44 4.59 2.86 -24.48
C GLY A 44 6.03 2.75 -23.97
N ALA A 45 6.26 2.91 -22.66
CA ALA A 45 7.58 2.71 -22.08
C ALA A 45 8.08 1.28 -22.35
N PRO A 46 9.38 1.09 -22.61
CA PRO A 46 9.92 -0.21 -22.87
C PRO A 46 9.84 -1.11 -21.62
N ILE A 47 9.62 -2.40 -21.85
CA ILE A 47 9.65 -3.43 -20.78
C ILE A 47 11.06 -3.49 -20.17
N ILE A 48 11.15 -3.43 -18.85
CA ILE A 48 12.40 -3.61 -18.14
C ILE A 48 12.78 -5.10 -18.22
N PRO A 49 13.95 -5.46 -18.74
CA PRO A 49 14.34 -6.86 -18.86
C PRO A 49 14.31 -7.59 -17.51
N LEU A 50 13.75 -8.80 -17.47
CA LEU A 50 13.66 -9.63 -16.25
C LEU A 50 15.02 -9.79 -15.55
N ALA A 51 16.11 -9.92 -16.33
CA ALA A 51 17.46 -10.03 -15.78
C ALA A 51 17.86 -8.81 -14.94
N ILE A 52 17.50 -7.62 -15.38
CA ILE A 52 17.73 -6.36 -14.64
C ILE A 52 16.91 -6.33 -13.36
N LEU A 53 15.63 -6.73 -13.42
CA LEU A 53 14.77 -6.80 -12.22
C LEU A 53 15.30 -7.81 -11.21
N LYS A 54 15.79 -8.97 -11.66
CA LYS A 54 16.43 -9.99 -10.80
C LYS A 54 17.69 -9.43 -10.11
N GLN A 55 18.56 -8.71 -10.82
CA GLN A 55 19.72 -8.03 -10.23
C GLN A 55 19.31 -7.01 -9.15
N ARG A 56 18.24 -6.26 -9.38
CA ARG A 56 17.70 -5.32 -8.37
C ARG A 56 17.20 -6.06 -7.13
N ILE A 57 16.51 -7.19 -7.31
CA ILE A 57 16.07 -8.04 -6.19
C ILE A 57 17.29 -8.58 -5.41
N ASP A 58 18.33 -9.03 -6.10
CA ASP A 58 19.56 -9.50 -5.44
C ASP A 58 20.17 -8.41 -4.57
N LYS A 59 20.25 -7.19 -5.10
CA LYS A 59 20.76 -6.04 -4.32
C LYS A 59 19.87 -5.69 -3.15
N LEU A 60 18.56 -5.69 -3.31
CA LEU A 60 17.61 -5.44 -2.22
C LEU A 60 17.69 -6.53 -1.13
N ASP A 61 17.88 -7.79 -1.53
CA ASP A 61 18.09 -8.89 -0.59
C ASP A 61 19.41 -8.75 0.19
N GLU A 62 20.51 -8.39 -0.47
CA GLU A 62 21.79 -8.04 0.17
C GLU A 62 21.61 -6.92 1.21
N LEU A 63 20.85 -5.87 0.87
CA LEU A 63 20.52 -4.77 1.76
C LEU A 63 19.63 -5.20 2.93
N GLY A 64 18.90 -6.29 2.80
CA GLY A 64 18.11 -6.85 3.90
C GLY A 64 16.62 -6.64 3.80
N VAL A 65 16.09 -6.23 2.65
CA VAL A 65 14.66 -6.08 2.39
C VAL A 65 13.93 -7.40 2.63
N GLN A 66 12.73 -7.32 3.20
CA GLN A 66 11.86 -8.46 3.48
C GLN A 66 10.50 -8.37 2.81
N VAL A 67 10.04 -7.15 2.53
CA VAL A 67 8.78 -6.91 1.84
C VAL A 67 9.09 -6.27 0.50
N TYR A 68 8.70 -6.96 -0.56
CA TYR A 68 8.84 -6.52 -1.94
C TYR A 68 7.46 -6.20 -2.50
N ASP A 69 7.25 -4.95 -2.85
CA ASP A 69 5.98 -4.44 -3.36
C ASP A 69 6.19 -4.01 -4.82
N PHE A 70 5.73 -4.82 -5.76
CA PHE A 70 5.86 -4.56 -7.18
C PHE A 70 4.73 -3.66 -7.66
N LEU A 71 5.13 -2.58 -8.28
CA LEU A 71 4.24 -1.58 -8.84
C LEU A 71 4.80 -1.02 -10.17
N GLY A 72 4.15 -0.03 -10.72
CA GLY A 72 4.58 0.62 -11.94
C GLY A 72 3.46 1.47 -12.52
N GLY A 73 3.44 1.63 -13.83
CA GLY A 73 2.24 2.04 -14.54
C GLY A 73 1.14 0.99 -14.30
N GLU A 74 1.25 -0.17 -14.95
CA GLU A 74 0.44 -1.35 -14.60
C GLU A 74 1.32 -2.60 -14.50
N THR A 75 1.42 -3.15 -13.32
CA THR A 75 2.33 -4.25 -12.99
C THR A 75 2.09 -5.51 -13.83
N LEU A 76 0.83 -5.81 -14.17
CA LEU A 76 0.46 -6.98 -14.97
C LEU A 76 0.75 -6.83 -16.46
N MET A 77 1.22 -5.67 -16.92
CA MET A 77 1.76 -5.51 -18.29
C MET A 77 3.16 -6.14 -18.42
N HIS A 78 3.87 -6.37 -17.31
CA HIS A 78 5.16 -7.05 -17.39
C HIS A 78 4.95 -8.55 -17.65
N PRO A 79 5.42 -9.10 -18.79
CA PRO A 79 5.12 -10.48 -19.20
C PRO A 79 5.67 -11.53 -18.22
N ASP A 80 6.78 -11.23 -17.56
CA ASP A 80 7.47 -12.15 -16.64
C ASP A 80 7.15 -11.89 -15.17
N ILE A 81 6.03 -11.21 -14.84
CA ILE A 81 5.74 -10.84 -13.45
C ILE A 81 5.64 -12.03 -12.51
N ALA A 82 5.06 -13.15 -12.95
CA ALA A 82 4.97 -14.36 -12.15
C ALA A 82 6.36 -14.98 -11.90
N GLU A 83 7.25 -14.93 -12.89
CA GLU A 83 8.63 -15.41 -12.72
C GLU A 83 9.42 -14.48 -11.78
N LEU A 84 9.17 -13.18 -11.82
CA LEU A 84 9.78 -12.22 -10.89
C LEU A 84 9.34 -12.49 -9.45
N VAL A 85 8.05 -12.76 -9.22
CA VAL A 85 7.52 -13.19 -7.91
C VAL A 85 8.21 -14.47 -7.46
N ARG A 86 8.25 -15.49 -8.29
CA ARG A 86 8.91 -16.78 -7.99
C ARG A 86 10.37 -16.59 -7.62
N TYR A 87 11.11 -15.80 -8.42
CA TYR A 87 12.50 -15.49 -8.14
C TYR A 87 12.68 -14.82 -6.78
N THR A 88 11.84 -13.84 -6.47
CA THR A 88 11.88 -13.13 -5.19
C THR A 88 11.63 -14.11 -4.03
N LYS A 89 10.68 -15.02 -4.18
CA LYS A 89 10.40 -16.07 -3.16
C LYS A 89 11.54 -17.06 -2.93
N THR A 90 12.53 -17.17 -3.83
CA THR A 90 13.73 -17.96 -3.55
C THR A 90 14.66 -17.31 -2.52
N LYS A 91 14.53 -16.00 -2.30
CA LYS A 91 15.38 -15.29 -1.35
C LYS A 91 14.96 -15.61 0.09
N ARG A 92 15.90 -15.54 1.02
CA ARG A 92 15.68 -15.77 2.48
C ARG A 92 14.92 -17.06 2.81
N GLY A 93 15.09 -18.10 1.99
CA GLY A 93 14.37 -19.36 2.17
C GLY A 93 12.84 -19.20 2.09
N GLY A 94 12.35 -18.25 1.30
CA GLY A 94 10.92 -17.99 1.06
C GLY A 94 10.21 -17.23 2.18
N SER A 95 10.93 -16.73 3.19
CA SER A 95 10.31 -16.02 4.33
C SER A 95 9.97 -14.55 4.06
N ASN A 96 10.35 -14.00 2.91
CA ASN A 96 9.95 -12.66 2.49
C ASN A 96 8.48 -12.59 2.05
N LEU A 97 7.91 -11.39 2.07
CA LEU A 97 6.58 -11.10 1.52
C LEU A 97 6.73 -10.43 0.16
N VAL A 98 5.94 -10.90 -0.79
CA VAL A 98 5.86 -10.33 -2.14
C VAL A 98 4.44 -9.87 -2.41
N THR A 99 4.30 -8.62 -2.78
CA THR A 99 3.03 -7.97 -3.06
C THR A 99 3.02 -7.38 -4.47
N ILE A 100 1.83 -7.24 -5.04
CA ILE A 100 1.60 -6.61 -6.35
C ILE A 100 0.50 -5.56 -6.21
N ILE A 101 0.72 -4.38 -6.79
CA ILE A 101 -0.31 -3.36 -6.99
C ILE A 101 -0.72 -3.36 -8.47
N THR A 102 -2.03 -3.47 -8.73
CA THR A 102 -2.59 -3.53 -10.09
C THR A 102 -3.90 -2.76 -10.19
N ASN A 103 -4.24 -2.29 -11.38
CA ASN A 103 -5.59 -1.79 -11.69
C ASN A 103 -6.60 -2.92 -11.98
N GLY A 104 -6.15 -4.15 -12.08
CA GLY A 104 -6.97 -5.35 -12.25
C GLY A 104 -7.52 -5.61 -13.65
N PHE A 105 -7.32 -4.72 -14.61
CA PHE A 105 -7.89 -4.87 -15.96
C PHE A 105 -7.29 -6.03 -16.77
N LEU A 106 -6.06 -6.42 -16.48
CA LEU A 106 -5.34 -7.48 -17.17
C LEU A 106 -5.39 -8.83 -16.45
N LEU A 107 -6.16 -8.95 -15.39
CA LEU A 107 -6.34 -10.20 -14.67
C LEU A 107 -7.03 -11.25 -15.55
N THR A 108 -6.40 -12.43 -15.64
CA THR A 108 -6.90 -13.62 -16.31
C THR A 108 -6.80 -14.82 -15.38
N GLU A 109 -7.59 -15.86 -15.61
CA GLU A 109 -7.52 -17.11 -14.84
C GLU A 109 -6.10 -17.70 -14.86
N LYS A 110 -5.49 -17.76 -16.05
CA LYS A 110 -4.10 -18.23 -16.20
C LYS A 110 -3.12 -17.37 -15.38
N GLY A 111 -3.23 -16.04 -15.45
CA GLY A 111 -2.35 -15.14 -14.70
C GLY A 111 -2.48 -15.31 -13.19
N ILE A 112 -3.71 -15.51 -12.68
CA ILE A 112 -3.96 -15.79 -11.27
C ILE A 112 -3.34 -17.12 -10.85
N HIS A 113 -3.48 -18.17 -11.67
CA HIS A 113 -2.87 -19.48 -11.40
C HIS A 113 -1.33 -19.41 -11.43
N ASP A 114 -0.74 -18.66 -12.36
CA ASP A 114 0.70 -18.45 -12.43
C ASP A 114 1.24 -17.73 -11.18
N LEU A 115 0.52 -16.71 -10.70
CA LEU A 115 0.85 -15.98 -9.47
C LEU A 115 0.68 -16.85 -8.22
N ASN A 116 -0.37 -17.69 -8.16
CA ASN A 116 -0.53 -18.70 -7.11
C ASN A 116 0.67 -19.64 -7.06
N ALA A 117 1.08 -20.18 -8.22
CA ALA A 117 2.22 -21.11 -8.33
C ALA A 117 3.57 -20.41 -8.06
N ALA A 118 3.66 -19.11 -8.29
CA ALA A 118 4.83 -18.29 -7.98
C ALA A 118 4.98 -17.99 -6.48
N GLY A 119 3.91 -18.15 -5.70
CA GLY A 119 3.91 -17.90 -4.26
C GLY A 119 3.68 -16.42 -3.90
N LEU A 120 2.86 -15.71 -4.69
CA LEU A 120 2.42 -14.36 -4.32
C LEU A 120 1.73 -14.39 -2.95
N ASP A 121 2.02 -13.40 -2.10
CA ASP A 121 1.43 -13.31 -0.76
C ASP A 121 0.21 -12.39 -0.75
N PHE A 122 0.26 -11.27 -1.48
CA PHE A 122 -0.77 -10.25 -1.42
C PHE A 122 -0.91 -9.50 -2.76
N MET A 123 -2.15 -9.15 -3.11
CA MET A 123 -2.45 -8.31 -4.26
C MET A 123 -3.35 -7.15 -3.84
N GLN A 124 -2.94 -5.94 -4.13
CA GLN A 124 -3.77 -4.75 -4.03
C GLN A 124 -4.37 -4.44 -5.40
N VAL A 125 -5.70 -4.41 -5.49
CA VAL A 125 -6.42 -3.99 -6.68
C VAL A 125 -6.96 -2.59 -6.48
N SER A 126 -6.46 -1.65 -7.28
CA SER A 126 -6.86 -0.24 -7.22
C SER A 126 -8.17 -0.01 -7.95
N VAL A 127 -9.22 0.43 -7.22
CA VAL A 127 -10.54 0.72 -7.78
C VAL A 127 -11.06 2.01 -7.15
N ASP A 128 -11.13 3.09 -7.91
CA ASP A 128 -11.39 4.42 -7.36
C ASP A 128 -12.87 4.80 -7.35
N SER A 129 -13.67 4.29 -8.30
CA SER A 129 -15.05 4.70 -8.49
C SER A 129 -15.92 3.57 -9.03
N ILE A 130 -17.26 3.75 -9.05
CA ILE A 130 -18.19 2.78 -9.62
C ILE A 130 -18.11 2.78 -11.15
N HIS A 131 -18.07 3.97 -11.74
CA HIS A 131 -17.94 4.22 -13.18
C HIS A 131 -16.62 4.93 -13.48
N PRO A 132 -16.09 4.85 -14.72
CA PRO A 132 -14.98 5.70 -15.12
C PRO A 132 -15.35 7.17 -14.95
N THR A 133 -14.38 7.97 -14.49
CA THR A 133 -14.48 9.42 -14.37
C THR A 133 -13.45 10.10 -15.27
N GLU A 134 -13.51 11.42 -15.40
CA GLU A 134 -12.47 12.20 -16.09
C GLU A 134 -11.11 12.11 -15.40
N ILE A 135 -11.12 11.82 -14.11
CA ILE A 135 -9.91 11.74 -13.27
C ILE A 135 -9.35 10.34 -13.23
N SER A 136 -10.19 9.31 -13.10
CA SER A 136 -9.78 7.91 -12.98
C SER A 136 -10.59 6.98 -13.86
N GLN A 137 -9.88 6.10 -14.57
CA GLN A 137 -10.47 5.01 -15.35
C GLN A 137 -10.62 3.71 -14.54
N LYS A 138 -10.11 3.67 -13.29
CA LYS A 138 -10.16 2.50 -12.40
C LYS A 138 -11.55 2.32 -11.82
N SER A 139 -12.46 1.75 -12.59
CA SER A 139 -13.87 1.65 -12.22
C SER A 139 -14.27 0.22 -11.81
N LEU A 140 -15.13 0.13 -10.78
CA LEU A 140 -15.63 -1.12 -10.26
C LEU A 140 -16.39 -1.92 -11.32
N LYS A 141 -17.28 -1.27 -12.09
CA LYS A 141 -18.06 -1.96 -13.13
C LYS A 141 -17.17 -2.61 -14.19
N SER A 142 -16.03 -2.00 -14.51
CA SER A 142 -15.08 -2.56 -15.48
C SER A 142 -14.30 -3.76 -14.93
N VAL A 143 -13.96 -3.76 -13.64
CA VAL A 143 -13.13 -4.82 -13.05
C VAL A 143 -13.91 -5.86 -12.24
N LEU A 144 -15.19 -5.65 -11.95
CA LEU A 144 -16.01 -6.56 -11.13
C LEU A 144 -15.99 -8.02 -11.60
N PRO A 145 -16.06 -8.36 -12.91
CA PRO A 145 -15.91 -9.75 -13.34
C PRO A 145 -14.57 -10.36 -12.95
N ARG A 146 -13.49 -9.57 -12.98
CA ARG A 146 -12.13 -9.99 -12.60
C ARG A 146 -11.97 -10.12 -11.09
N LEU A 147 -12.62 -9.26 -10.31
CA LEU A 147 -12.69 -9.40 -8.85
C LEU A 147 -13.43 -10.69 -8.44
N LYS A 148 -14.51 -11.04 -9.14
CA LYS A 148 -15.20 -12.33 -8.92
C LYS A 148 -14.31 -13.53 -9.29
N LEU A 149 -13.52 -13.40 -10.34
CA LEU A 149 -12.54 -14.42 -10.73
C LEU A 149 -11.43 -14.55 -9.66
N LEU A 150 -10.90 -13.45 -9.16
CA LEU A 150 -9.96 -13.46 -8.02
C LEU A 150 -10.56 -14.14 -6.78
N ALA A 151 -11.82 -13.83 -6.45
CA ALA A 151 -12.50 -14.43 -5.30
C ALA A 151 -12.62 -15.96 -5.41
N LYS A 152 -12.69 -16.48 -6.65
CA LYS A 152 -12.76 -17.92 -6.93
C LYS A 152 -11.40 -18.60 -6.96
N GLU A 153 -10.39 -17.96 -7.56
CA GLU A 153 -9.16 -18.63 -7.98
C GLU A 153 -7.92 -18.24 -7.16
N ALA A 154 -7.90 -17.07 -6.51
CA ALA A 154 -6.72 -16.58 -5.80
C ALA A 154 -6.46 -17.37 -4.51
N LYS A 155 -5.21 -17.79 -4.29
CA LYS A 155 -4.70 -18.40 -3.05
C LYS A 155 -3.92 -17.42 -2.17
N PHE A 156 -3.64 -16.24 -2.70
CA PHE A 156 -3.03 -15.11 -2.00
C PHE A 156 -4.12 -14.18 -1.45
N GLN A 157 -3.75 -13.32 -0.53
CA GLN A 157 -4.66 -12.31 0.00
C GLN A 157 -4.92 -11.20 -1.03
N VAL A 158 -6.15 -10.71 -1.07
CA VAL A 158 -6.55 -9.61 -1.96
C VAL A 158 -7.15 -8.46 -1.14
N GLU A 159 -6.76 -7.24 -1.49
CA GLU A 159 -7.37 -6.02 -0.96
C GLU A 159 -7.85 -5.15 -2.12
N ILE A 160 -9.06 -4.64 -2.00
CA ILE A 160 -9.54 -3.57 -2.87
C ILE A 160 -9.16 -2.25 -2.22
N GLN A 161 -8.33 -1.48 -2.92
CA GLN A 161 -7.87 -0.17 -2.45
C GLN A 161 -8.55 0.93 -3.26
N THR A 162 -9.17 1.89 -2.58
CA THR A 162 -9.81 3.05 -3.20
C THR A 162 -9.16 4.35 -2.77
N VAL A 163 -9.23 5.37 -3.63
CA VAL A 163 -8.81 6.74 -3.28
C VAL A 163 -10.03 7.55 -2.91
N LEU A 164 -10.08 7.98 -1.65
CA LEU A 164 -11.13 8.86 -1.16
C LEU A 164 -10.82 10.31 -1.54
N SER A 165 -11.73 10.92 -2.29
CA SER A 165 -11.66 12.29 -2.79
C SER A 165 -13.04 12.95 -2.72
N ASP A 166 -13.14 14.23 -3.07
CA ASP A 166 -14.43 14.88 -3.22
C ASP A 166 -15.29 14.23 -4.32
N ASP A 167 -14.66 13.73 -5.38
CA ASP A 167 -15.35 13.07 -6.50
C ASP A 167 -15.89 11.68 -6.13
N THR A 168 -15.19 10.94 -5.26
CA THR A 168 -15.56 9.57 -4.89
C THR A 168 -16.43 9.49 -3.62
N TYR A 169 -16.43 10.53 -2.80
CA TYR A 169 -17.15 10.57 -1.52
C TYR A 169 -18.63 10.23 -1.67
N GLY A 170 -19.34 10.86 -2.62
CA GLY A 170 -20.78 10.70 -2.78
C GLY A 170 -21.27 9.31 -3.20
N THR A 171 -20.37 8.49 -3.78
CA THR A 171 -20.69 7.14 -4.26
C THR A 171 -20.05 6.04 -3.41
N TYR A 172 -19.34 6.40 -2.33
CA TYR A 172 -18.58 5.43 -1.55
C TYR A 172 -19.45 4.35 -0.89
N ASP A 173 -20.62 4.72 -0.38
CA ASP A 173 -21.55 3.78 0.24
C ASP A 173 -22.10 2.77 -0.77
N GLU A 174 -22.46 3.21 -1.98
CA GLU A 174 -22.88 2.33 -3.05
C GLU A 174 -21.73 1.42 -3.49
N PHE A 175 -20.54 1.96 -3.66
CA PHE A 175 -19.33 1.19 -3.95
C PHE A 175 -19.13 0.06 -2.93
N ARG A 176 -19.18 0.37 -1.64
CA ARG A 176 -19.03 -0.61 -0.56
C ARG A 176 -20.12 -1.68 -0.58
N ALA A 177 -21.36 -1.30 -0.86
CA ALA A 177 -22.48 -2.25 -0.98
C ALA A 177 -22.30 -3.22 -2.15
N MET A 178 -21.74 -2.77 -3.28
CA MET A 178 -21.50 -3.63 -4.46
C MET A 178 -20.43 -4.71 -4.23
N VAL A 179 -19.50 -4.49 -3.31
CA VAL A 179 -18.35 -5.38 -3.09
C VAL A 179 -18.40 -6.11 -1.74
N LYS A 180 -19.44 -5.88 -0.92
CA LYS A 180 -19.56 -6.41 0.46
C LYS A 180 -19.48 -7.94 0.56
N ASP A 181 -19.91 -8.64 -0.48
CA ASP A 181 -19.95 -10.11 -0.51
C ASP A 181 -18.65 -10.73 -1.09
N LEU A 182 -17.69 -9.91 -1.50
CA LEU A 182 -16.38 -10.40 -1.91
C LEU A 182 -15.52 -10.71 -0.67
N PRO A 183 -14.74 -11.81 -0.68
CA PRO A 183 -13.93 -12.22 0.47
C PRO A 183 -12.62 -11.43 0.57
N PHE A 184 -12.67 -10.12 0.32
CA PHE A 184 -11.50 -9.26 0.24
C PHE A 184 -11.43 -8.27 1.39
N ALA A 185 -10.21 -7.90 1.76
CA ALA A 185 -9.97 -6.74 2.58
C ALA A 185 -10.29 -5.46 1.79
N PHE A 186 -10.63 -4.40 2.51
CA PHE A 186 -10.85 -3.09 1.94
C PHE A 186 -9.90 -2.09 2.58
N GLY A 187 -9.05 -1.53 1.75
CA GLY A 187 -8.21 -0.40 2.09
C GLY A 187 -8.73 0.89 1.46
N PHE A 188 -8.24 1.98 1.96
CA PHE A 188 -8.43 3.29 1.34
C PHE A 188 -7.15 4.12 1.50
N SER A 189 -6.92 4.99 0.55
CA SER A 189 -6.02 6.12 0.69
C SER A 189 -6.82 7.41 0.50
N VAL A 190 -6.33 8.49 1.03
CA VAL A 190 -6.91 9.80 0.77
C VAL A 190 -6.19 10.45 -0.39
N GLN A 191 -6.91 11.18 -1.21
CA GLN A 191 -6.31 11.91 -2.32
C GLN A 191 -5.20 12.81 -1.79
N HIS A 192 -4.05 12.71 -2.41
CA HIS A 192 -2.92 13.59 -2.16
C HIS A 192 -2.68 14.51 -3.36
N GLY A 193 -2.17 15.68 -3.08
CA GLY A 193 -1.65 16.61 -4.06
C GLY A 193 -0.14 16.46 -4.23
N LYS A 194 0.48 17.51 -4.75
CA LYS A 194 1.92 17.56 -5.02
C LYS A 194 2.75 17.20 -3.78
N GLY A 195 3.73 16.34 -3.98
CA GLY A 195 4.66 15.93 -2.92
C GLY A 195 4.02 15.04 -1.85
N GLY A 196 2.88 14.40 -2.12
CA GLY A 196 2.20 13.48 -1.20
C GLY A 196 1.44 14.16 -0.07
N GLN A 197 1.19 15.47 -0.18
CA GLN A 197 0.43 16.23 0.81
C GLN A 197 -1.06 15.94 0.70
N ILE A 198 -1.77 15.81 1.82
CA ILE A 198 -3.21 15.57 1.84
C ILE A 198 -3.97 16.67 1.08
N ALA A 199 -4.82 16.28 0.13
CA ALA A 199 -5.54 17.20 -0.73
C ALA A 199 -7.01 17.42 -0.30
N ILE A 200 -7.55 16.54 0.56
CA ILE A 200 -8.94 16.61 1.04
C ILE A 200 -9.01 16.96 2.51
N ARG A 201 -10.08 17.61 2.93
CA ARG A 201 -10.35 17.99 4.32
C ARG A 201 -11.86 18.05 4.60
N GLY A 202 -12.22 17.97 5.86
CA GLY A 202 -13.57 18.18 6.35
C GLY A 202 -14.18 17.02 7.11
N GLU A 203 -15.17 17.32 7.93
CA GLU A 203 -15.83 16.36 8.82
C GLU A 203 -16.53 15.23 8.03
N LYS A 204 -17.07 15.52 6.83
CA LYS A 204 -17.71 14.49 5.98
C LYS A 204 -16.85 13.27 5.75
N PHE A 205 -15.53 13.44 5.55
CA PHE A 205 -14.60 12.33 5.36
C PHE A 205 -14.35 11.57 6.66
N LEU A 206 -14.29 12.29 7.79
CA LEU A 206 -14.16 11.67 9.12
C LEU A 206 -15.38 10.81 9.47
N GLU A 207 -16.58 11.30 9.20
CA GLU A 207 -17.82 10.55 9.41
C GLU A 207 -17.86 9.28 8.57
N LEU A 208 -17.50 9.39 7.29
CA LEU A 208 -17.41 8.25 6.38
C LEU A 208 -16.40 7.21 6.89
N LEU A 209 -15.21 7.63 7.28
CA LEU A 209 -14.16 6.73 7.76
C LEU A 209 -14.52 6.08 9.11
N ARG A 210 -15.24 6.80 10.00
CA ARG A 210 -15.80 6.22 11.24
C ARG A 210 -16.86 5.17 10.94
N LYS A 211 -17.76 5.44 9.99
CA LYS A 211 -18.80 4.50 9.56
C LYS A 211 -18.23 3.15 9.13
N TYR A 212 -17.07 3.16 8.50
CA TYR A 212 -16.40 1.94 8.01
C TYR A 212 -15.30 1.41 8.95
N GLY A 213 -15.29 1.86 10.21
CA GLY A 213 -14.40 1.32 11.25
C GLY A 213 -12.91 1.61 11.03
N VAL A 214 -12.56 2.59 10.21
CA VAL A 214 -11.16 2.90 9.86
C VAL A 214 -10.32 3.31 11.07
N PHE A 215 -10.95 3.85 12.08
CA PHE A 215 -10.30 4.28 13.32
C PHE A 215 -10.35 3.22 14.42
N GLU A 216 -10.87 2.03 14.12
CA GLU A 216 -10.95 0.94 15.08
C GLU A 216 -9.63 0.16 15.14
N GLY A 217 -9.31 -0.33 16.34
CA GLY A 217 -8.11 -1.11 16.59
C GLY A 217 -6.83 -0.28 16.68
N VAL A 218 -5.67 -0.94 16.44
CA VAL A 218 -4.36 -0.30 16.46
C VAL A 218 -4.12 0.36 15.11
N ASN A 219 -4.53 1.59 14.98
CA ASN A 219 -4.42 2.31 13.72
C ASN A 219 -3.75 3.68 13.92
N PHE A 220 -2.42 3.68 14.07
CA PHE A 220 -1.64 4.93 14.18
C PHE A 220 -1.84 5.86 12.98
N TYR A 221 -2.03 5.29 11.79
CA TYR A 221 -2.33 6.06 10.59
C TYR A 221 -3.70 6.72 10.70
N GLY A 222 -4.71 6.00 11.21
CA GLY A 222 -6.08 6.51 11.34
C GLY A 222 -6.18 7.74 12.25
N GLU A 223 -5.55 7.71 13.44
CA GLU A 223 -5.56 8.85 14.35
C GLU A 223 -4.94 10.09 13.70
N HIS A 224 -3.77 9.95 13.11
CA HIS A 224 -3.09 11.05 12.44
C HIS A 224 -3.86 11.53 11.21
N LEU A 225 -4.46 10.61 10.45
CA LEU A 225 -5.33 10.97 9.32
C LEU A 225 -6.52 11.80 9.78
N ALA A 226 -7.14 11.44 10.91
CA ALA A 226 -8.24 12.21 11.47
C ALA A 226 -7.84 13.64 11.82
N GLU A 227 -6.65 13.85 12.37
CA GLU A 227 -6.11 15.19 12.64
C GLU A 227 -5.86 15.96 11.35
N MET A 228 -5.21 15.35 10.38
CA MET A 228 -4.94 15.97 9.08
C MET A 228 -6.23 16.36 8.33
N LEU A 229 -7.28 15.54 8.39
CA LEU A 229 -8.59 15.86 7.80
C LEU A 229 -9.26 17.05 8.49
N LYS A 230 -8.98 17.31 9.77
CA LYS A 230 -9.39 18.51 10.50
C LYS A 230 -8.50 19.74 10.22
N GLY A 231 -7.42 19.55 9.48
CA GLY A 231 -6.44 20.60 9.21
C GLY A 231 -5.37 20.74 10.31
N ASP A 232 -5.29 19.81 11.25
CA ASP A 232 -4.25 19.80 12.27
C ASP A 232 -3.05 18.96 11.78
N PHE A 233 -1.91 19.61 11.63
CA PHE A 233 -0.64 19.04 11.20
C PHE A 233 0.42 19.09 12.29
N SER A 234 0.03 19.37 13.52
CA SER A 234 0.94 19.60 14.66
C SER A 234 1.58 18.31 15.19
N ARG A 235 0.95 17.13 14.93
CA ARG A 235 1.47 15.85 15.44
C ARG A 235 2.82 15.52 14.81
N PRO A 236 3.89 15.47 15.61
CA PRO A 236 5.22 15.11 15.11
C PRO A 236 5.28 13.63 14.74
N TRP A 237 5.95 13.31 13.66
CA TRP A 237 6.35 11.97 13.30
C TRP A 237 7.62 12.02 12.47
N LYS A 238 8.32 10.92 12.31
CA LYS A 238 9.55 10.85 11.53
C LYS A 238 9.40 9.90 10.36
N CYS A 239 9.62 10.40 9.16
CA CYS A 239 9.57 9.62 7.93
C CYS A 239 10.84 8.76 7.78
N LEU A 240 10.66 7.44 7.63
CA LEU A 240 11.75 6.50 7.40
C LEU A 240 11.97 6.16 5.91
N ALA A 241 11.39 6.93 4.99
CA ALA A 241 11.62 6.79 3.55
C ALA A 241 13.08 7.06 3.20
N GLY A 242 13.64 6.26 2.29
CA GLY A 242 15.08 6.28 1.95
C GLY A 242 15.99 5.59 2.98
N PHE A 243 15.41 5.09 4.09
CA PHE A 243 16.13 4.35 5.13
C PHE A 243 15.53 2.96 5.37
N LYS A 244 14.31 2.87 5.93
CA LYS A 244 13.61 1.60 6.16
C LYS A 244 12.65 1.23 5.03
N PHE A 245 12.16 2.23 4.33
CA PHE A 245 11.33 2.13 3.14
C PHE A 245 12.13 2.68 1.95
N LEU A 246 12.21 1.90 0.87
CA LEU A 246 12.87 2.28 -0.37
C LEU A 246 11.87 2.32 -1.52
N TYR A 247 11.99 3.31 -2.39
CA TYR A 247 11.28 3.34 -3.66
C TYR A 247 12.31 3.24 -4.80
N ILE A 248 12.16 2.22 -5.65
CA ILE A 248 13.09 1.92 -6.74
C ILE A 248 12.41 2.28 -8.05
N THR A 249 12.96 3.26 -8.75
CA THR A 249 12.44 3.71 -10.06
C THR A 249 12.68 2.68 -11.15
N SER A 250 11.99 2.83 -12.28
CA SER A 250 12.24 2.06 -13.51
C SER A 250 13.70 2.12 -13.98
N GLY A 251 14.35 3.25 -13.79
CA GLY A 251 15.79 3.42 -14.08
C GLY A 251 16.74 2.80 -13.06
N GLY A 252 16.24 2.17 -11.97
CA GLY A 252 17.07 1.59 -10.91
C GLY A 252 17.60 2.58 -9.88
N GLY A 253 17.07 3.80 -9.85
CA GLY A 253 17.40 4.79 -8.84
C GLY A 253 16.61 4.58 -7.54
N VAL A 254 17.25 4.80 -6.39
CA VAL A 254 16.59 4.86 -5.09
C VAL A 254 16.05 6.26 -4.87
N GLN A 255 14.75 6.38 -4.62
CA GLN A 255 14.07 7.60 -4.17
C GLN A 255 13.59 7.44 -2.73
N TRP A 256 13.22 8.53 -2.08
CA TRP A 256 12.57 8.46 -0.77
C TRP A 256 11.20 7.76 -0.86
N CYS A 257 10.36 8.23 -1.76
CA CYS A 257 9.02 7.65 -2.02
C CYS A 257 8.54 8.04 -3.43
N ALA A 258 7.41 7.52 -3.86
CA ALA A 258 6.79 7.82 -5.15
C ALA A 258 6.63 9.32 -5.42
N GLN A 259 6.31 10.11 -4.40
CA GLN A 259 5.97 11.53 -4.53
C GLN A 259 7.15 12.49 -4.34
N GLN A 260 8.26 12.04 -3.79
CA GLN A 260 9.49 12.83 -3.68
C GLN A 260 10.44 12.42 -4.82
N ARG A 261 10.18 12.98 -5.99
CA ARG A 261 10.86 12.63 -7.23
C ARG A 261 12.27 13.20 -7.27
N GLY A 262 13.20 12.42 -6.86
CA GLY A 262 14.62 12.73 -6.92
C GLY A 262 15.41 11.49 -6.58
N VAL A 263 16.14 10.95 -7.54
CA VAL A 263 17.03 9.82 -7.31
C VAL A 263 18.12 10.28 -6.36
N VAL A 264 18.18 9.63 -5.19
CA VAL A 264 19.18 9.92 -4.18
C VAL A 264 20.45 9.12 -4.46
N TYR A 265 20.31 7.84 -4.85
CA TYR A 265 21.41 6.96 -5.18
C TYR A 265 21.02 5.98 -6.28
N PRO A 266 21.96 5.48 -7.12
CA PRO A 266 21.77 4.27 -7.91
C PRO A 266 21.67 3.06 -6.96
N LEU A 267 20.70 2.17 -7.20
CA LEU A 267 20.49 0.99 -6.32
C LEU A 267 21.73 0.08 -6.27
N GLU A 268 22.38 -0.12 -7.40
CA GLU A 268 23.53 -1.01 -7.54
C GLU A 268 24.70 -0.66 -6.64
N SER A 269 24.89 0.64 -6.38
CA SER A 269 26.01 1.17 -5.59
C SER A 269 25.63 1.66 -4.21
N VAL A 270 24.34 1.62 -3.84
CA VAL A 270 23.90 2.14 -2.54
C VAL A 270 24.49 1.33 -1.38
N THR A 271 24.92 2.05 -0.36
CA THR A 271 25.51 1.50 0.86
C THR A 271 24.62 1.71 2.09
N PHE A 272 24.85 0.92 3.14
CA PHE A 272 24.15 1.12 4.43
C PHE A 272 24.45 2.49 5.05
N ALA A 273 25.63 3.05 4.83
CA ALA A 273 25.98 4.38 5.33
C ALA A 273 25.11 5.46 4.67
N GLN A 274 24.92 5.38 3.37
CA GLN A 274 24.05 6.27 2.61
C GLN A 274 22.59 6.14 3.03
N LEU A 275 22.07 4.90 3.21
CA LEU A 275 20.72 4.69 3.71
C LEU A 275 20.52 5.27 5.11
N ARG A 276 21.49 5.11 6.00
CA ARG A 276 21.45 5.73 7.36
C ARG A 276 21.45 7.26 7.31
N ALA A 277 22.15 7.86 6.35
CA ALA A 277 22.15 9.31 6.18
C ALA A 277 20.77 9.87 5.84
N ASN A 278 19.85 9.04 5.28
CA ASN A 278 18.45 9.40 5.03
C ASN A 278 17.54 9.29 6.28
N ASN A 279 18.05 8.86 7.42
CA ASN A 279 17.31 8.82 8.68
C ASN A 279 17.20 10.21 9.34
N VAL A 280 16.69 11.16 8.60
CA VAL A 280 16.52 12.57 9.00
C VAL A 280 15.05 12.98 8.85
N HIS A 281 14.65 14.05 9.52
CA HIS A 281 13.33 14.66 9.27
C HIS A 281 13.26 15.23 7.86
N LYS A 282 12.10 15.09 7.25
CA LYS A 282 11.82 15.55 5.88
C LYS A 282 10.82 16.70 5.87
N PRO A 283 10.99 17.69 5.00
CA PRO A 283 10.14 18.89 5.00
C PRO A 283 8.67 18.59 4.67
N CYS A 284 8.38 17.42 4.07
CA CYS A 284 7.03 17.01 3.69
C CYS A 284 6.29 16.21 4.77
N GLU A 285 6.88 15.98 5.96
CA GLU A 285 6.27 15.11 6.98
C GLU A 285 4.91 15.58 7.46
N ALA A 286 4.75 16.87 7.74
CA ALA A 286 3.57 17.42 8.41
C ALA A 286 2.24 17.07 7.72
N GLY A 287 2.16 17.18 6.41
CA GLY A 287 0.92 16.91 5.65
C GLY A 287 0.93 15.62 4.83
N CYS A 288 1.93 14.77 5.01
CA CYS A 288 2.07 13.56 4.20
C CYS A 288 0.95 12.56 4.47
N SER A 289 0.25 12.14 3.41
CA SER A 289 -0.84 11.15 3.46
C SER A 289 -0.49 9.81 2.82
N LEU A 290 0.77 9.57 2.46
CA LEU A 290 1.20 8.31 1.83
C LEU A 290 1.17 7.16 2.84
N GLY A 291 0.15 6.31 2.74
CA GLY A 291 -0.14 5.22 3.69
C GLY A 291 1.02 4.22 3.83
N CYS A 292 1.64 3.78 2.73
CA CYS A 292 2.74 2.82 2.73
C CYS A 292 3.97 3.32 3.51
N VAL A 293 4.39 4.56 3.25
CA VAL A 293 5.53 5.19 3.95
C VAL A 293 5.22 5.37 5.44
N ARG A 294 4.00 5.84 5.74
CA ARG A 294 3.57 6.06 7.12
C ARG A 294 3.48 4.78 7.91
N MET A 295 2.91 3.72 7.33
CA MET A 295 2.83 2.41 7.94
C MET A 295 4.21 1.90 8.36
N VAL A 296 5.19 1.91 7.44
CA VAL A 296 6.56 1.49 7.72
C VAL A 296 7.21 2.39 8.77
N SER A 297 7.01 3.70 8.68
CA SER A 297 7.62 4.67 9.60
C SER A 297 7.08 4.52 11.02
N HIS A 298 5.79 4.35 11.22
CA HIS A 298 5.20 4.14 12.54
C HIS A 298 5.57 2.76 13.11
N THR A 299 5.49 1.71 12.28
CA THR A 299 5.79 0.34 12.74
C THR A 299 7.24 0.20 13.22
N LEU A 300 8.20 0.77 12.49
CA LEU A 300 9.61 0.63 12.80
C LEU A 300 10.21 1.80 13.61
N GLY A 301 9.58 2.97 13.55
CA GLY A 301 10.01 4.16 14.29
C GLY A 301 9.44 4.24 15.71
N GLU A 302 8.28 3.62 15.96
CA GLU A 302 7.60 3.61 17.26
C GLU A 302 7.27 2.17 17.72
N PRO A 303 8.26 1.28 17.82
CA PRO A 303 8.02 -0.16 18.01
C PRO A 303 7.29 -0.50 19.30
N ILE A 304 7.55 0.23 20.39
CA ILE A 304 6.90 -0.01 21.69
C ILE A 304 5.38 0.20 21.57
N LYS A 305 4.94 1.25 20.89
CA LYS A 305 3.51 1.49 20.63
C LYS A 305 2.92 0.39 19.76
N THR A 306 3.62 0.00 18.70
CA THR A 306 3.18 -1.03 17.76
C THR A 306 3.05 -2.39 18.44
N PHE A 307 4.06 -2.83 19.19
CA PHE A 307 4.03 -4.12 19.89
C PHE A 307 3.05 -4.12 21.07
N GLY A 308 2.99 -3.05 21.85
CA GLY A 308 2.04 -2.92 22.96
C GLY A 308 0.58 -2.99 22.47
N ALA A 309 0.30 -2.36 21.37
CA ALA A 309 -1.02 -2.36 20.77
C ALA A 309 -1.38 -3.73 20.16
N SER A 310 -0.44 -4.40 19.50
CA SER A 310 -0.64 -5.76 18.98
C SER A 310 -0.83 -6.78 20.10
N ALA A 311 -0.10 -6.66 21.21
CA ALA A 311 -0.26 -7.50 22.37
C ALA A 311 -1.63 -7.30 23.05
N SER A 312 -2.11 -6.07 23.14
CA SER A 312 -3.44 -5.77 23.69
C SER A 312 -4.57 -6.37 22.85
N LEU A 313 -4.43 -6.40 21.52
CA LEU A 313 -5.35 -7.08 20.60
C LEU A 313 -5.31 -8.60 20.77
N ALA A 314 -4.11 -9.19 20.83
CA ALA A 314 -3.92 -10.63 21.00
C ALA A 314 -4.46 -11.14 22.33
N LEU A 315 -4.40 -10.31 23.40
CA LEU A 315 -4.92 -10.62 24.74
C LEU A 315 -6.41 -10.31 24.89
N GLY A 316 -7.13 -9.89 23.84
CA GLY A 316 -8.55 -9.59 23.90
C GLY A 316 -8.91 -8.39 24.79
N MET A 317 -7.92 -7.57 25.16
CA MET A 317 -8.14 -6.35 25.92
C MET A 317 -8.72 -5.27 25.00
N ARG A 318 -10.04 -5.31 24.81
CA ARG A 318 -10.76 -4.23 24.13
C ARG A 318 -10.51 -2.92 24.90
N SER A 319 -9.99 -1.92 24.23
CA SER A 319 -9.97 -0.56 24.75
C SER A 319 -11.40 -0.18 25.17
N LYS A 320 -11.61 0.03 26.45
CA LYS A 320 -12.87 0.55 27.01
C LYS A 320 -12.96 2.04 26.63
N LYS A 321 -13.28 2.35 25.39
CA LYS A 321 -13.77 3.66 24.97
C LYS A 321 -14.47 3.52 23.63
N GLN A 322 -15.74 3.12 23.70
CA GLN A 322 -16.86 3.63 22.91
C GLN A 322 -18.06 2.72 23.12
N ALA A 323 -19.08 3.27 23.75
CA ALA A 323 -20.39 2.62 23.84
C ALA A 323 -20.98 2.53 22.42
N PRO A 324 -21.71 1.45 22.08
CA PRO A 324 -22.37 1.36 20.79
C PRO A 324 -23.38 2.50 20.66
N ALA A 325 -23.39 3.15 19.49
CA ALA A 325 -24.42 4.11 19.14
C ALA A 325 -25.77 3.41 19.26
N LYS A 326 -26.65 3.96 20.10
CA LYS A 326 -28.04 3.48 20.24
C LYS A 326 -28.70 3.50 18.87
N ALA A 327 -29.28 2.37 18.49
CA ALA A 327 -30.16 2.28 17.33
C ALA A 327 -31.22 3.39 17.43
N CYS A 328 -31.36 4.15 16.37
CA CYS A 328 -32.39 5.17 16.25
C CYS A 328 -33.75 4.45 16.21
N GLU A 329 -34.52 4.53 17.29
CA GLU A 329 -35.89 4.08 17.32
C GLU A 329 -36.70 4.94 16.35
N THR A 330 -37.32 4.28 15.38
CA THR A 330 -38.26 4.89 14.44
C THR A 330 -39.49 5.40 15.23
N VAL A 331 -39.67 6.72 15.24
CA VAL A 331 -40.89 7.34 15.73
C VAL A 331 -42.00 7.10 14.70
N PRO A 332 -43.16 6.55 15.07
CA PRO A 332 -44.28 6.42 14.14
C PRO A 332 -44.89 7.78 13.88
N VAL A 333 -45.06 8.08 12.59
CA VAL A 333 -45.81 9.27 12.14
C VAL A 333 -47.29 8.94 12.28
N SER A 334 -47.95 9.71 13.13
CA SER A 334 -49.44 9.81 13.23
C SER A 334 -49.97 10.83 12.26
#